data_69a6e11a1fc7bef97bb34a6c3629d2b2
#
_entry.id   69a6e11a1fc7bef97bb34a6c3629d2b2
#
_cell.length_a   1.000
_cell.length_b   1.000
_cell.length_c   1.000
_cell.angle_alpha   90.00
_cell.angle_beta   90.00
_cell.angle_gamma   90.00
#
_symmetry.space_group_name_H-M   'P 1'
#
loop_
_entity.id
_entity.type
_entity.pdbx_description
1 polymer ?
#
loop_
_entity_poly.entity_id
_entity_poly.type
_entity_poly.pdbx_seq_one_letter_code
_entity_poly.pdbx_strand_id
1 'polypeptide(L)'
;SRGLGDVYKRQVFDGYYYHDTDGKFKACSPHMEHLKGVAVFGDKTDEEADTQNAQEAEKFDGYYFVNNLGRLSAAPQVRYIDNLAIDGITLNGYYYFDENGRLVTEPGIHSLEMDCYEMNFDGSYYFGGTNGALLQESTVTDDGFIVDDTGKIVNMDDLGMDNLKPQLEKMLSGYQGTWSVYVKDLNEEKEILINDTSLYSASLIKAFVMAKTYEDMEQVKADEAKKLNTADTKTVDVKLNDLLWNMITVSDNESCNELVKLQTDSLDFKKGAEDINKYLEKEGYTETSVQHTLHPAASAQESLGGRNMTSVKDCGTLLEKIYKGECVSKEASEEMLNLLSNQENTWKIPQGLPDLSLIHIS
;
A
#
# COMPACT_ATOMS: atom_id res chain seq x y z
N SER A 1 39.61 7.12 -61.86
CA SER A 1 38.67 6.38 -61.02
C SER A 1 38.87 6.80 -59.56
N ARG A 2 38.16 7.82 -59.08
CA ARG A 2 38.08 8.15 -57.68
C ARG A 2 36.98 7.29 -57.11
N GLY A 3 37.37 6.38 -56.21
CA GLY A 3 36.52 5.35 -55.72
C GLY A 3 35.38 5.84 -54.85
N LEU A 4 34.30 5.15 -54.94
CA LEU A 4 33.11 5.25 -54.07
C LEU A 4 33.37 5.25 -52.55
N GLY A 5 34.65 5.01 -52.14
CA GLY A 5 35.08 4.99 -50.76
C GLY A 5 35.05 6.32 -50.00
N ASP A 6 35.12 7.47 -50.75
CA ASP A 6 35.15 8.80 -50.09
C ASP A 6 33.75 9.38 -49.78
N VAL A 7 32.71 8.80 -50.33
CA VAL A 7 31.32 9.26 -50.03
C VAL A 7 30.83 8.72 -48.70
N TYR A 8 31.33 7.55 -48.24
CA TYR A 8 30.93 6.95 -46.99
C TYR A 8 31.66 7.51 -45.74
N LYS A 9 32.78 8.19 -45.94
CA LYS A 9 33.52 8.85 -44.82
C LYS A 9 32.92 10.12 -44.27
N ARG A 10 31.75 10.57 -44.73
CA ARG A 10 31.06 11.74 -44.26
C ARG A 10 29.62 11.51 -43.79
N GLN A 11 29.19 10.28 -43.62
CA GLN A 11 27.91 10.00 -42.98
C GLN A 11 28.11 10.07 -41.47
N VAL A 12 27.61 11.11 -40.86
CA VAL A 12 27.43 11.17 -39.41
C VAL A 12 26.28 10.20 -39.09
N PHE A 13 26.61 9.09 -38.41
CA PHE A 13 25.60 8.17 -37.92
C PHE A 13 24.96 8.78 -36.67
N ASP A 14 23.67 8.91 -36.65
CA ASP A 14 22.88 9.49 -35.58
C ASP A 14 22.29 8.42 -34.63
N GLY A 15 23.03 7.34 -34.42
CA GLY A 15 22.63 6.22 -33.55
C GLY A 15 23.37 4.92 -33.87
N TYR A 16 22.90 3.84 -33.28
CA TYR A 16 23.47 2.52 -33.43
C TYR A 16 22.83 1.78 -34.60
N TYR A 17 23.67 1.09 -35.40
CA TYR A 17 23.21 0.38 -36.55
C TYR A 17 23.66 -1.09 -36.47
N TYR A 18 22.73 -2.01 -36.80
CA TYR A 18 23.02 -3.42 -36.92
C TYR A 18 23.64 -3.71 -38.32
N HIS A 19 24.77 -4.36 -38.32
CA HIS A 19 25.42 -4.82 -39.54
C HIS A 19 25.68 -6.31 -39.48
N ASP A 20 25.77 -6.98 -40.64
CA ASP A 20 26.13 -8.38 -40.73
C ASP A 20 27.64 -8.62 -40.45
N THR A 21 28.05 -9.88 -40.46
CA THR A 21 29.43 -10.29 -40.22
C THR A 21 30.43 -9.74 -41.25
N ASP A 22 29.94 -9.24 -42.39
CA ASP A 22 30.74 -8.64 -43.45
C ASP A 22 30.87 -7.11 -43.29
N GLY A 23 30.33 -6.53 -42.21
CA GLY A 23 30.38 -5.10 -41.91
C GLY A 23 29.46 -4.24 -42.81
N LYS A 24 28.45 -4.84 -43.44
CA LYS A 24 27.48 -4.14 -44.28
C LYS A 24 26.22 -3.86 -43.52
N PHE A 25 25.74 -2.61 -43.62
CA PHE A 25 24.42 -2.27 -43.13
C PHE A 25 23.35 -3.08 -43.83
N LYS A 26 22.50 -3.71 -43.06
CA LYS A 26 21.47 -4.57 -43.57
C LYS A 26 20.17 -3.77 -43.62
N ALA A 27 19.79 -3.25 -44.78
CA ALA A 27 18.42 -2.85 -45.01
C ALA A 27 17.52 -4.06 -44.80
N CYS A 28 16.63 -4.04 -43.84
CA CYS A 28 15.79 -5.18 -43.45
C CYS A 28 14.36 -4.72 -43.20
N SER A 29 13.43 -5.63 -43.16
CA SER A 29 12.13 -5.32 -42.57
C SER A 29 12.30 -5.01 -41.08
N PRO A 30 11.56 -4.06 -40.50
CA PRO A 30 11.61 -3.83 -39.07
C PRO A 30 11.38 -5.12 -38.28
N HIS A 31 12.20 -5.38 -37.30
CA HIS A 31 12.13 -6.63 -36.51
C HIS A 31 12.76 -6.44 -35.12
N MET A 32 12.50 -7.40 -34.26
CA MET A 32 13.20 -7.54 -32.97
C MET A 32 14.46 -8.37 -33.14
N GLU A 33 15.54 -7.95 -32.53
CA GLU A 33 16.82 -8.68 -32.50
C GLU A 33 17.26 -8.90 -31.05
N HIS A 34 17.73 -10.10 -30.75
CA HIS A 34 18.32 -10.40 -29.44
C HIS A 34 19.84 -10.27 -29.56
N LEU A 35 20.39 -9.21 -29.01
CA LEU A 35 21.81 -8.95 -28.91
C LEU A 35 22.37 -9.59 -27.65
N LYS A 36 23.39 -10.42 -27.73
CA LYS A 36 23.99 -11.16 -26.61
C LYS A 36 25.42 -10.66 -26.38
N GLY A 37 25.57 -9.66 -25.54
CA GLY A 37 26.85 -9.10 -25.18
C GLY A 37 27.62 -8.49 -26.37
N VAL A 38 26.92 -7.90 -27.34
CA VAL A 38 27.52 -7.29 -28.51
C VAL A 38 28.23 -6.00 -28.10
N ALA A 39 29.54 -5.93 -28.33
CA ALA A 39 30.32 -4.74 -28.05
C ALA A 39 29.98 -3.61 -29.04
N VAL A 40 29.75 -2.42 -28.53
CA VAL A 40 29.50 -1.23 -29.33
C VAL A 40 30.73 -0.33 -29.27
N PHE A 41 31.20 0.03 -30.43
CA PHE A 41 32.31 0.98 -30.53
C PHE A 41 31.72 2.37 -30.79
N GLY A 42 31.93 3.29 -29.86
CA GLY A 42 31.55 4.68 -30.05
C GLY A 42 32.31 5.32 -31.21
N ASP A 43 31.76 6.42 -31.75
CA ASP A 43 32.36 7.21 -32.84
C ASP A 43 33.66 7.88 -32.33
N LYS A 44 34.78 7.15 -32.42
CA LYS A 44 36.12 7.72 -32.26
C LYS A 44 36.72 7.95 -33.62
N THR A 45 37.12 9.17 -33.87
CA THR A 45 37.89 9.54 -35.08
C THR A 45 39.10 8.65 -35.23
N ASP A 46 39.43 8.27 -36.47
CA ASP A 46 40.41 7.27 -36.92
C ASP A 46 41.84 7.36 -36.32
N GLU A 47 42.14 8.29 -35.42
CA GLU A 47 43.49 8.49 -34.83
C GLU A 47 43.65 7.88 -33.45
N GLU A 48 42.59 7.40 -32.77
CA GLU A 48 42.66 6.84 -31.41
C GLU A 48 42.23 5.38 -31.30
N ALA A 49 42.09 4.69 -32.41
CA ALA A 49 41.59 3.30 -32.45
C ALA A 49 42.68 2.24 -32.11
N ASP A 50 43.87 2.65 -31.63
CA ASP A 50 44.93 1.72 -31.29
C ASP A 50 44.96 1.36 -29.80
N THR A 51 44.45 0.17 -29.53
CA THR A 51 44.91 -0.82 -28.53
C THR A 51 44.69 -0.64 -27.03
N GLN A 52 44.08 0.40 -26.49
CA GLN A 52 43.91 0.49 -25.02
C GLN A 52 42.49 0.46 -24.45
N ASN A 53 41.44 0.50 -25.22
CA ASN A 53 40.07 0.63 -24.73
C ASN A 53 39.10 -0.53 -25.02
N ALA A 54 39.57 -1.74 -25.23
CA ALA A 54 38.69 -2.92 -25.35
C ALA A 54 38.03 -3.33 -24.01
N GLN A 55 38.37 -2.67 -22.89
CA GLN A 55 37.86 -2.98 -21.57
C GLN A 55 36.63 -2.14 -21.15
N GLU A 56 36.28 -1.08 -21.87
CA GLU A 56 35.13 -0.20 -21.56
C GLU A 56 34.11 -0.09 -22.68
N ALA A 57 34.09 -1.02 -23.62
CA ALA A 57 33.05 -1.05 -24.65
C ALA A 57 31.70 -1.35 -23.99
N GLU A 58 30.73 -0.47 -24.18
CA GLU A 58 29.35 -0.70 -23.77
C GLU A 58 28.83 -1.97 -24.48
N LYS A 59 28.27 -2.89 -23.73
CA LYS A 59 27.77 -4.14 -24.29
C LYS A 59 26.27 -4.09 -24.37
N PHE A 60 25.73 -4.28 -25.57
CA PHE A 60 24.32 -4.49 -25.77
C PHE A 60 23.95 -5.93 -25.42
N ASP A 61 23.06 -6.09 -24.45
CA ASP A 61 22.52 -7.37 -24.02
C ASP A 61 21.02 -7.23 -23.80
N GLY A 62 20.22 -8.01 -24.55
CA GLY A 62 18.77 -7.95 -24.49
C GLY A 62 18.09 -7.85 -25.86
N TYR A 63 16.81 -7.56 -25.86
CA TYR A 63 16.01 -7.45 -27.08
C TYR A 63 15.92 -6.00 -27.54
N TYR A 64 16.19 -5.75 -28.82
CA TYR A 64 16.20 -4.42 -29.43
C TYR A 64 15.33 -4.39 -30.69
N PHE A 65 14.66 -3.25 -30.92
CA PHE A 65 13.93 -3.04 -32.15
C PHE A 65 14.84 -2.43 -33.22
N VAL A 66 14.94 -3.11 -34.36
CA VAL A 66 15.70 -2.68 -35.53
C VAL A 66 14.72 -2.16 -36.59
N ASN A 67 14.90 -0.93 -37.04
CA ASN A 67 14.07 -0.34 -38.09
C ASN A 67 14.48 -0.80 -39.52
N ASN A 68 13.77 -0.32 -40.53
CA ASN A 68 14.01 -0.65 -41.93
C ASN A 68 15.38 -0.22 -42.45
N LEU A 69 16.07 0.67 -41.76
CA LEU A 69 17.44 1.11 -42.10
C LEU A 69 18.52 0.28 -41.37
N GLY A 70 18.13 -0.71 -40.55
CA GLY A 70 19.04 -1.44 -39.71
C GLY A 70 19.46 -0.69 -38.45
N ARG A 71 18.77 0.43 -38.12
CA ARG A 71 19.07 1.26 -36.95
C ARG A 71 18.33 0.72 -35.73
N LEU A 72 19.04 0.61 -34.61
CA LEU A 72 18.42 0.41 -33.31
C LEU A 72 17.69 1.68 -32.92
N SER A 73 16.49 1.54 -32.40
CA SER A 73 15.68 2.67 -31.98
C SER A 73 16.20 3.19 -30.63
N ALA A 74 16.98 4.25 -30.67
CA ALA A 74 17.65 4.82 -29.49
C ALA A 74 16.86 6.01 -28.89
N ALA A 75 15.62 5.78 -28.52
CA ALA A 75 14.82 6.73 -27.77
C ALA A 75 13.76 5.99 -26.95
N PRO A 76 13.44 6.45 -25.75
CA PRO A 76 12.34 5.87 -24.98
C PRO A 76 11.05 5.87 -25.79
N GLN A 77 10.41 4.72 -25.93
CA GLN A 77 9.19 4.58 -26.70
C GLN A 77 8.37 3.38 -26.28
N VAL A 78 7.08 3.43 -26.57
CA VAL A 78 6.21 2.26 -26.51
C VAL A 78 6.00 1.70 -27.91
N ARG A 79 5.95 0.39 -28.05
CA ARG A 79 5.57 -0.30 -29.28
C ARG A 79 4.53 -1.36 -29.00
N TYR A 80 3.58 -1.48 -29.91
CA TYR A 80 2.68 -2.62 -29.96
C TYR A 80 3.33 -3.74 -30.76
N ILE A 81 3.39 -4.94 -30.17
CA ILE A 81 3.94 -6.14 -30.78
C ILE A 81 2.83 -7.18 -30.85
N ASP A 82 2.59 -7.72 -32.04
CA ASP A 82 1.53 -8.69 -32.30
C ASP A 82 2.13 -10.09 -32.42
N ASN A 83 1.92 -10.92 -31.41
CA ASN A 83 2.26 -12.36 -31.39
C ASN A 83 3.65 -12.74 -31.93
N LEU A 84 4.66 -11.97 -31.55
CA LEU A 84 6.05 -12.25 -31.97
C LEU A 84 6.68 -13.32 -31.08
N ALA A 85 7.05 -14.44 -31.67
CA ALA A 85 7.85 -15.46 -30.99
C ALA A 85 9.35 -15.20 -31.25
N ILE A 86 10.13 -15.06 -30.16
CA ILE A 86 11.59 -14.89 -30.22
C ILE A 86 12.26 -15.59 -29.03
N ASP A 87 13.27 -16.41 -29.26
CA ASP A 87 14.06 -17.15 -28.26
C ASP A 87 13.20 -17.90 -27.20
N GLY A 88 12.06 -18.43 -27.61
CA GLY A 88 11.17 -19.20 -26.73
C GLY A 88 10.20 -18.36 -25.88
N ILE A 89 10.22 -17.03 -26.01
CA ILE A 89 9.20 -16.16 -25.45
C ILE A 89 8.24 -15.68 -26.55
N THR A 90 7.02 -15.34 -26.17
CA THR A 90 6.05 -14.69 -27.07
C THR A 90 5.74 -13.32 -26.54
N LEU A 91 5.94 -12.30 -27.38
CA LEU A 91 5.58 -10.91 -27.09
C LEU A 91 4.25 -10.61 -27.76
N ASN A 92 3.29 -10.12 -26.97
CA ASN A 92 1.97 -9.71 -27.46
C ASN A 92 1.42 -8.58 -26.58
N GLY A 93 1.20 -7.42 -27.17
CA GLY A 93 0.75 -6.22 -26.46
C GLY A 93 1.70 -5.03 -26.58
N TYR A 94 1.55 -4.07 -25.68
CA TYR A 94 2.40 -2.87 -25.62
C TYR A 94 3.61 -3.12 -24.75
N TYR A 95 4.79 -2.70 -25.24
CA TYR A 95 6.08 -2.87 -24.55
C TYR A 95 6.85 -1.55 -24.52
N TYR A 96 7.52 -1.29 -23.41
CA TYR A 96 8.38 -0.13 -23.25
C TYR A 96 9.82 -0.47 -23.62
N PHE A 97 10.45 0.43 -24.37
CA PHE A 97 11.85 0.40 -24.75
C PHE A 97 12.56 1.61 -24.14
N ASP A 98 13.70 1.38 -23.53
CA ASP A 98 14.48 2.42 -22.85
C ASP A 98 15.17 3.38 -23.82
N GLU A 99 15.96 4.28 -23.29
CA GLU A 99 16.74 5.28 -24.04
C GLU A 99 17.76 4.69 -25.01
N ASN A 100 18.17 3.45 -24.77
CA ASN A 100 19.09 2.70 -25.66
C ASN A 100 18.33 1.84 -26.68
N GLY A 101 17.00 1.85 -26.66
CA GLY A 101 16.14 1.03 -27.51
C GLY A 101 16.04 -0.42 -27.07
N ARG A 102 16.42 -0.74 -25.84
CA ARG A 102 16.30 -2.06 -25.24
C ARG A 102 14.88 -2.26 -24.70
N LEU A 103 14.31 -3.43 -24.97
CA LEU A 103 13.07 -3.86 -24.34
C LEU A 103 13.27 -3.99 -22.82
N VAL A 104 12.46 -3.29 -22.06
CA VAL A 104 12.42 -3.40 -20.60
C VAL A 104 11.45 -4.52 -20.21
N THR A 105 11.96 -5.55 -19.54
CA THR A 105 11.19 -6.72 -19.10
C THR A 105 10.90 -6.71 -17.60
N GLU A 106 11.68 -5.96 -16.84
CA GLU A 106 11.49 -5.77 -15.42
C GLU A 106 10.25 -4.91 -15.14
N PRO A 107 9.42 -5.26 -14.16
CA PRO A 107 8.26 -4.45 -13.79
C PRO A 107 8.64 -3.01 -13.43
N GLY A 108 7.86 -2.04 -13.89
CA GLY A 108 8.13 -0.64 -13.60
C GLY A 108 7.08 0.33 -14.14
N ILE A 109 7.16 1.56 -13.65
CA ILE A 109 6.29 2.68 -14.06
C ILE A 109 7.05 3.56 -15.03
N HIS A 110 6.39 3.91 -16.14
CA HIS A 110 6.92 4.85 -17.12
C HIS A 110 5.91 5.98 -17.38
N SER A 111 6.37 7.23 -17.25
CA SER A 111 5.59 8.41 -17.60
C SER A 111 5.72 8.65 -19.11
N LEU A 112 4.60 8.67 -19.79
CA LEU A 112 4.51 8.69 -21.26
C LEU A 112 3.56 9.80 -21.73
N GLU A 113 3.92 10.42 -22.85
CA GLU A 113 3.10 11.38 -23.60
C GLU A 113 3.30 11.07 -25.09
N MET A 114 2.55 10.10 -25.61
CA MET A 114 2.72 9.64 -26.98
C MET A 114 1.55 8.79 -27.49
N ASP A 115 1.37 8.76 -28.79
CA ASP A 115 0.47 7.82 -29.47
C ASP A 115 1.21 6.55 -29.86
N CYS A 116 0.61 5.40 -29.64
CA CYS A 116 1.12 4.12 -30.10
C CYS A 116 -0.04 3.17 -30.44
N TYR A 117 -0.11 2.77 -31.71
CA TYR A 117 -1.13 1.89 -32.26
C TYR A 117 -2.56 2.42 -31.93
N GLU A 118 -3.34 1.74 -31.10
CA GLU A 118 -4.70 2.13 -30.74
C GLU A 118 -4.79 2.89 -29.40
N MET A 119 -3.65 3.17 -28.76
CA MET A 119 -3.59 3.85 -27.45
C MET A 119 -2.93 5.23 -27.58
N ASN A 120 -3.56 6.20 -26.90
CA ASN A 120 -2.95 7.46 -26.53
C ASN A 120 -2.43 7.35 -25.09
N PHE A 121 -1.11 7.43 -24.92
CA PHE A 121 -0.46 7.41 -23.63
C PHE A 121 -0.33 8.86 -23.13
N ASP A 122 -0.97 9.15 -22.00
CA ASP A 122 -0.95 10.45 -21.33
C ASP A 122 -0.92 10.22 -19.81
N GLY A 123 0.27 10.14 -19.24
CA GLY A 123 0.50 9.92 -17.82
C GLY A 123 1.43 8.76 -17.50
N SER A 124 1.28 8.18 -16.31
CA SER A 124 2.11 7.08 -15.83
C SER A 124 1.43 5.74 -16.04
N TYR A 125 2.15 4.79 -16.61
CA TYR A 125 1.66 3.46 -16.96
C TYR A 125 2.56 2.38 -16.36
N TYR A 126 1.97 1.23 -15.98
CA TYR A 126 2.68 0.12 -15.38
C TYR A 126 2.96 -0.99 -16.41
N PHE A 127 4.23 -1.25 -16.65
CA PHE A 127 4.71 -2.34 -17.47
C PHE A 127 5.25 -3.45 -16.57
N GLY A 128 4.47 -4.47 -16.35
CA GLY A 128 4.78 -5.58 -15.44
C GLY A 128 3.97 -6.84 -15.76
N GLY A 129 3.30 -6.85 -16.90
CA GLY A 129 2.66 -8.05 -17.44
C GLY A 129 3.69 -9.07 -17.99
N THR A 130 3.20 -10.06 -18.71
CA THR A 130 4.06 -11.14 -19.26
C THR A 130 5.20 -10.56 -20.11
N ASN A 131 6.43 -10.86 -19.71
CA ASN A 131 7.66 -10.38 -20.37
C ASN A 131 7.79 -8.85 -20.44
N GLY A 132 7.26 -8.13 -19.44
CA GLY A 132 7.31 -6.67 -19.39
C GLY A 132 6.22 -5.96 -20.22
N ALA A 133 5.15 -6.65 -20.59
CA ALA A 133 4.02 -6.03 -21.28
C ALA A 133 3.30 -5.01 -20.40
N LEU A 134 2.64 -4.02 -21.01
CA LEU A 134 1.69 -3.15 -20.32
C LEU A 134 0.63 -3.99 -19.63
N LEU A 135 0.39 -3.73 -18.35
CA LEU A 135 -0.58 -4.47 -17.54
C LEU A 135 -1.97 -3.87 -17.75
N GLN A 136 -2.68 -4.33 -18.77
CA GLN A 136 -4.05 -3.85 -19.11
C GLN A 136 -5.12 -4.61 -18.32
N GLU A 137 -5.05 -4.51 -17.01
CA GLU A 137 -6.01 -5.12 -16.07
C GLU A 137 -6.15 -4.26 -14.83
N SER A 138 -7.40 -3.92 -14.46
CA SER A 138 -7.64 -3.21 -13.19
C SER A 138 -7.20 -4.09 -12.01
N THR A 139 -6.11 -3.71 -11.38
CA THR A 139 -5.52 -4.52 -10.30
C THR A 139 -4.62 -3.67 -9.39
N VAL A 140 -4.23 -4.26 -8.27
CA VAL A 140 -3.11 -3.76 -7.46
C VAL A 140 -1.90 -4.63 -7.78
N THR A 141 -0.79 -3.99 -8.13
CA THR A 141 0.46 -4.69 -8.44
C THR A 141 1.13 -5.19 -7.17
N ASP A 142 2.09 -6.11 -7.29
CA ASP A 142 2.88 -6.60 -6.15
C ASP A 142 3.65 -5.47 -5.44
N ASP A 143 3.99 -4.41 -6.17
CA ASP A 143 4.65 -3.20 -5.66
C ASP A 143 3.65 -2.20 -5.02
N GLY A 144 2.35 -2.54 -5.00
CA GLY A 144 1.30 -1.74 -4.36
C GLY A 144 0.71 -0.61 -5.21
N PHE A 145 1.02 -0.53 -6.51
CA PHE A 145 0.41 0.44 -7.41
C PHE A 145 -0.98 0.01 -7.86
N ILE A 146 -1.90 0.94 -7.91
CA ILE A 146 -3.24 0.71 -8.47
C ILE A 146 -3.19 1.03 -9.95
N VAL A 147 -3.60 0.07 -10.77
CA VAL A 147 -3.59 0.16 -12.24
C VAL A 147 -5.03 -0.02 -12.74
N ASP A 148 -5.46 0.82 -13.69
CA ASP A 148 -6.75 0.67 -14.36
C ASP A 148 -6.68 -0.35 -15.50
N ASP A 149 -7.79 -0.58 -16.19
CA ASP A 149 -7.90 -1.52 -17.29
C ASP A 149 -7.16 -1.09 -18.57
N THR A 150 -6.64 0.15 -18.61
CA THR A 150 -5.76 0.64 -19.68
C THR A 150 -4.29 0.49 -19.35
N GLY A 151 -3.95 0.10 -18.13
CA GLY A 151 -2.57 0.02 -17.64
C GLY A 151 -2.06 1.33 -17.03
N LYS A 152 -2.90 2.36 -16.92
CA LYS A 152 -2.53 3.65 -16.33
C LYS A 152 -2.52 3.55 -14.82
N ILE A 153 -1.50 4.15 -14.20
CA ILE A 153 -1.45 4.30 -12.74
C ILE A 153 -2.55 5.27 -12.32
N VAL A 154 -3.37 4.81 -11.40
CA VAL A 154 -4.42 5.62 -10.81
C VAL A 154 -3.84 6.31 -9.59
N ASN A 155 -3.73 7.64 -9.61
CA ASN A 155 -3.37 8.38 -8.42
C ASN A 155 -4.49 8.26 -7.39
N MET A 156 -4.11 8.09 -6.12
CA MET A 156 -5.09 8.02 -5.03
C MET A 156 -5.99 9.27 -4.99
N ASP A 157 -5.46 10.42 -5.38
CA ASP A 157 -6.20 11.68 -5.48
C ASP A 157 -7.27 11.67 -6.59
N ASP A 158 -7.06 10.88 -7.66
CA ASP A 158 -7.99 10.75 -8.79
C ASP A 158 -9.00 9.60 -8.60
N LEU A 159 -8.74 8.71 -7.65
CA LEU A 159 -9.56 7.53 -7.43
C LEU A 159 -10.98 7.86 -7.00
N GLY A 160 -11.18 8.95 -6.29
CA GLY A 160 -12.45 9.29 -5.65
C GLY A 160 -13.06 8.09 -4.91
N MET A 161 -13.85 8.32 -3.89
CA MET A 161 -14.48 7.25 -3.09
C MET A 161 -15.33 6.28 -3.93
N ASP A 162 -15.91 6.78 -5.04
CA ASP A 162 -16.80 5.99 -5.89
C ASP A 162 -16.07 4.87 -6.67
N ASN A 163 -14.80 5.10 -7.03
CA ASN A 163 -13.97 4.12 -7.75
C ASN A 163 -13.18 3.20 -6.82
N LEU A 164 -12.94 3.60 -5.58
CA LEU A 164 -12.19 2.81 -4.61
C LEU A 164 -12.96 1.55 -4.17
N LYS A 165 -14.29 1.63 -3.99
CA LYS A 165 -15.10 0.51 -3.52
C LYS A 165 -15.01 -0.74 -4.41
N PRO A 166 -15.23 -0.65 -5.74
CA PRO A 166 -15.11 -1.82 -6.62
C PRO A 166 -13.71 -2.45 -6.62
N GLN A 167 -12.67 -1.63 -6.47
CA GLN A 167 -11.29 -2.12 -6.42
C GLN A 167 -11.02 -2.88 -5.12
N LEU A 168 -11.48 -2.35 -3.97
CA LEU A 168 -11.40 -3.06 -2.69
C LEU A 168 -12.17 -4.39 -2.74
N GLU A 169 -13.37 -4.41 -3.29
CA GLU A 169 -14.18 -5.62 -3.44
C GLU A 169 -13.47 -6.66 -4.33
N LYS A 170 -12.90 -6.23 -5.46
CA LYS A 170 -12.11 -7.10 -6.34
C LYS A 170 -10.89 -7.67 -5.62
N MET A 171 -10.11 -6.83 -4.96
CA MET A 171 -8.93 -7.25 -4.20
C MET A 171 -9.31 -8.27 -3.11
N LEU A 172 -10.34 -7.99 -2.31
CA LEU A 172 -10.78 -8.86 -1.23
C LEU A 172 -11.31 -10.21 -1.73
N SER A 173 -11.88 -10.26 -2.94
CA SER A 173 -12.38 -11.51 -3.54
C SER A 173 -11.27 -12.55 -3.79
N GLY A 174 -10.02 -12.13 -3.89
CA GLY A 174 -8.84 -12.99 -4.02
C GLY A 174 -8.37 -13.61 -2.70
N TYR A 175 -8.86 -13.15 -1.56
CA TYR A 175 -8.44 -13.64 -0.24
C TYR A 175 -9.48 -14.55 0.41
N GLN A 176 -9.00 -15.55 1.14
CA GLN A 176 -9.88 -16.41 1.94
C GLN A 176 -10.26 -15.75 3.27
N GLY A 177 -11.44 -16.05 3.77
CA GLY A 177 -11.94 -15.56 5.05
C GLY A 177 -13.10 -14.58 4.91
N THR A 178 -13.50 -13.97 6.04
CA THR A 178 -14.53 -12.93 6.08
C THR A 178 -13.84 -11.58 6.25
N TRP A 179 -14.03 -10.71 5.30
CA TRP A 179 -13.45 -9.36 5.27
C TRP A 179 -14.55 -8.33 5.46
N SER A 180 -14.27 -7.33 6.26
CA SER A 180 -15.11 -6.15 6.44
C SER A 180 -14.22 -4.92 6.31
N VAL A 181 -14.69 -3.91 5.56
CA VAL A 181 -13.93 -2.68 5.33
C VAL A 181 -14.84 -1.47 5.50
N TYR A 182 -14.35 -0.49 6.24
CA TYR A 182 -14.93 0.83 6.33
C TYR A 182 -13.86 1.88 6.02
N VAL A 183 -14.16 2.76 5.08
CA VAL A 183 -13.32 3.91 4.73
C VAL A 183 -14.21 5.15 4.76
N LYS A 184 -13.73 6.22 5.36
CA LYS A 184 -14.44 7.51 5.36
C LYS A 184 -13.47 8.64 5.02
N ASP A 185 -13.85 9.45 4.04
CA ASP A 185 -13.25 10.74 3.77
C ASP A 185 -13.93 11.78 4.69
N LEU A 186 -13.16 12.31 5.63
CA LEU A 186 -13.66 13.26 6.61
C LEU A 186 -13.85 14.68 6.03
N ASN A 187 -13.32 14.99 4.87
CA ASN A 187 -13.50 16.28 4.20
C ASN A 187 -14.78 16.28 3.35
N GLU A 188 -14.99 15.18 2.58
CA GLU A 188 -16.15 15.06 1.69
C GLU A 188 -17.34 14.37 2.36
N GLU A 189 -17.19 13.88 3.58
CA GLU A 189 -18.20 13.08 4.33
C GLU A 189 -18.72 11.86 3.55
N LYS A 190 -17.89 11.33 2.63
CA LYS A 190 -18.18 10.12 1.88
C LYS A 190 -17.68 8.89 2.60
N GLU A 191 -18.42 7.81 2.52
CA GLU A 191 -18.04 6.53 3.15
C GLU A 191 -18.15 5.36 2.19
N ILE A 192 -17.24 4.39 2.37
CA ILE A 192 -17.31 3.05 1.79
C ILE A 192 -17.52 2.06 2.92
N LEU A 193 -18.52 1.23 2.76
CA LEU A 193 -18.80 0.13 3.68
C LEU A 193 -18.92 -1.16 2.87
N ILE A 194 -18.08 -2.13 3.19
CA ILE A 194 -18.07 -3.47 2.61
C ILE A 194 -18.27 -4.45 3.73
N ASN A 195 -19.34 -5.24 3.65
CA ASN A 195 -19.66 -6.33 4.58
C ASN A 195 -19.63 -5.90 6.05
N ASP A 196 -20.57 -4.98 6.45
CA ASP A 196 -20.69 -4.54 7.85
C ASP A 196 -21.30 -5.69 8.70
N THR A 197 -20.43 -6.57 9.14
CA THR A 197 -20.79 -7.73 9.96
C THR A 197 -20.08 -7.65 11.29
N SER A 198 -20.81 -7.95 12.38
CA SER A 198 -20.19 -8.08 13.69
C SER A 198 -19.22 -9.26 13.71
N LEU A 199 -17.95 -8.98 13.99
CA LEU A 199 -16.87 -9.94 14.03
C LEU A 199 -16.22 -9.99 15.43
N TYR A 200 -15.46 -11.04 15.69
CA TYR A 200 -14.64 -11.11 16.90
C TYR A 200 -13.65 -9.94 16.94
N SER A 201 -13.80 -9.08 17.96
CA SER A 201 -13.08 -7.82 18.03
C SER A 201 -11.58 -7.93 18.26
N ALA A 202 -11.12 -9.06 18.81
CA ALA A 202 -9.76 -9.16 19.34
C ALA A 202 -9.39 -7.91 20.18
N SER A 203 -8.24 -7.29 19.93
CA SER A 203 -7.80 -6.10 20.67
C SER A 203 -8.51 -4.80 20.28
N LEU A 204 -9.30 -4.77 19.21
CA LEU A 204 -10.06 -3.56 18.83
C LEU A 204 -11.03 -3.12 19.93
N ILE A 205 -11.54 -4.05 20.76
CA ILE A 205 -12.41 -3.75 21.90
C ILE A 205 -11.79 -2.75 22.89
N LYS A 206 -10.45 -2.68 22.97
CA LYS A 206 -9.71 -1.82 23.88
C LYS A 206 -9.95 -0.33 23.63
N ALA A 207 -10.17 0.05 22.36
CA ALA A 207 -10.53 1.43 22.04
C ALA A 207 -11.88 1.83 22.65
N PHE A 208 -12.84 0.93 22.69
CA PHE A 208 -14.16 1.17 23.32
C PHE A 208 -14.07 1.18 24.85
N VAL A 209 -13.24 0.29 25.44
CA VAL A 209 -12.95 0.33 26.87
C VAL A 209 -12.26 1.63 27.25
N MET A 210 -11.34 2.14 26.43
CA MET A 210 -10.71 3.45 26.61
C MET A 210 -11.76 4.57 26.62
N ALA A 211 -12.63 4.62 25.62
CA ALA A 211 -13.66 5.67 25.52
C ALA A 211 -14.58 5.69 26.76
N LYS A 212 -15.03 4.51 27.21
CA LYS A 212 -15.84 4.39 28.43
C LYS A 212 -15.05 4.79 29.70
N THR A 213 -13.76 4.46 29.76
CA THR A 213 -12.92 4.89 30.89
C THR A 213 -12.82 6.41 30.99
N TYR A 214 -12.72 7.09 29.86
CA TYR A 214 -12.74 8.56 29.83
C TYR A 214 -14.12 9.14 30.16
N GLU A 215 -15.22 8.50 29.75
CA GLU A 215 -16.60 8.93 30.11
C GLU A 215 -16.78 8.91 31.63
N ASP A 216 -16.31 7.87 32.31
CA ASP A 216 -16.48 7.70 33.74
C ASP A 216 -15.19 7.97 34.56
N MET A 217 -14.28 8.80 34.08
CA MET A 217 -12.95 9.00 34.64
C MET A 217 -12.97 9.28 36.15
N GLU A 218 -13.89 10.11 36.65
CA GLU A 218 -13.98 10.44 38.05
C GLU A 218 -14.37 9.21 38.91
N GLN A 219 -15.28 8.37 38.42
CA GLN A 219 -15.68 7.15 39.11
C GLN A 219 -14.54 6.13 39.09
N VAL A 220 -13.87 5.95 37.93
CA VAL A 220 -12.73 5.07 37.76
C VAL A 220 -11.58 5.47 38.71
N LYS A 221 -11.29 6.76 38.83
CA LYS A 221 -10.33 7.28 39.83
C LYS A 221 -10.71 6.95 41.25
N ALA A 222 -11.98 7.11 41.60
CA ALA A 222 -12.48 6.79 42.94
C ALA A 222 -12.36 5.29 43.27
N ASP A 223 -12.65 4.42 42.31
CA ASP A 223 -12.57 2.99 42.47
C ASP A 223 -11.10 2.48 42.50
N GLU A 224 -10.20 3.05 41.69
CA GLU A 224 -8.77 2.77 41.80
C GLU A 224 -8.19 3.27 43.13
N ALA A 225 -8.59 4.42 43.62
CA ALA A 225 -8.19 4.93 44.95
C ALA A 225 -8.60 3.98 46.09
N LYS A 226 -9.82 3.44 46.04
CA LYS A 226 -10.29 2.40 47.00
C LYS A 226 -9.47 1.13 46.89
N LYS A 227 -9.23 0.64 45.69
CA LYS A 227 -8.43 -0.58 45.43
C LYS A 227 -7.01 -0.43 45.94
N LEU A 228 -6.37 0.70 45.72
CA LEU A 228 -5.03 1.03 46.22
C LEU A 228 -5.00 1.41 47.72
N ASN A 229 -6.17 1.58 48.34
CA ASN A 229 -6.32 2.09 49.70
C ASN A 229 -5.52 3.37 49.92
N THR A 230 -5.65 4.36 49.01
CA THR A 230 -4.92 5.61 49.07
C THR A 230 -5.84 6.83 48.84
N ALA A 231 -5.50 7.94 49.46
CA ALA A 231 -6.08 9.23 49.17
C ALA A 231 -5.17 10.12 48.28
N ASP A 232 -4.01 9.62 47.89
CA ASP A 232 -3.06 10.33 47.01
C ASP A 232 -3.51 10.26 45.55
N THR A 233 -4.09 11.35 45.09
CA THR A 233 -4.59 11.47 43.71
C THR A 233 -3.48 11.29 42.63
N LYS A 234 -2.25 11.70 42.95
CA LYS A 234 -1.13 11.54 42.03
C LYS A 234 -0.79 10.05 41.80
N THR A 235 -0.82 9.25 42.85
CA THR A 235 -0.60 7.81 42.74
C THR A 235 -1.70 7.16 41.90
N VAL A 236 -2.95 7.57 42.06
CA VAL A 236 -4.10 7.10 41.28
C VAL A 236 -3.95 7.50 39.81
N ASP A 237 -3.65 8.77 39.52
CA ASP A 237 -3.49 9.26 38.17
C ASP A 237 -2.35 8.53 37.43
N VAL A 238 -1.18 8.35 38.08
CA VAL A 238 -0.07 7.60 37.49
C VAL A 238 -0.49 6.18 37.14
N LYS A 239 -1.18 5.50 38.06
CA LYS A 239 -1.61 4.11 37.83
C LYS A 239 -2.60 3.98 36.69
N LEU A 240 -3.59 4.87 36.59
CA LEU A 240 -4.57 4.87 35.51
C LEU A 240 -3.93 5.21 34.16
N ASN A 241 -3.03 6.20 34.15
CA ASN A 241 -2.27 6.53 32.94
C ASN A 241 -1.43 5.33 32.46
N ASP A 242 -0.78 4.59 33.38
CA ASP A 242 -0.04 3.37 33.05
C ASP A 242 -0.97 2.29 32.44
N LEU A 243 -2.17 2.11 33.00
CA LEU A 243 -3.14 1.13 32.48
C LEU A 243 -3.61 1.51 31.08
N LEU A 244 -4.01 2.78 30.88
CA LEU A 244 -4.44 3.29 29.56
C LEU A 244 -3.30 3.22 28.53
N TRP A 245 -2.11 3.66 28.90
CA TRP A 245 -0.93 3.60 28.06
C TRP A 245 -0.64 2.17 27.60
N ASN A 246 -0.46 1.25 28.54
CA ASN A 246 -0.14 -0.14 28.23
C ASN A 246 -1.26 -0.83 27.42
N MET A 247 -2.54 -0.57 27.76
CA MET A 247 -3.66 -1.14 27.03
C MET A 247 -3.64 -0.72 25.55
N ILE A 248 -3.36 0.55 25.26
CA ILE A 248 -3.45 1.08 23.87
C ILE A 248 -2.14 0.94 23.12
N THR A 249 -0.99 1.33 23.68
CA THR A 249 0.26 1.40 22.92
C THR A 249 0.91 0.04 22.65
N VAL A 250 0.88 -0.87 23.63
CA VAL A 250 1.43 -2.23 23.51
C VAL A 250 0.37 -3.32 23.51
N SER A 251 -0.90 -2.92 23.54
CA SER A 251 -2.04 -3.83 23.51
C SER A 251 -2.07 -4.82 24.69
N ASP A 252 -1.71 -4.36 25.92
CA ASP A 252 -1.73 -5.19 27.10
C ASP A 252 -3.14 -5.63 27.52
N ASN A 253 -3.33 -6.93 27.70
CA ASN A 253 -4.62 -7.52 28.01
C ASN A 253 -5.02 -7.35 29.48
N GLU A 254 -4.07 -7.44 30.39
CA GLU A 254 -4.36 -7.30 31.83
C GLU A 254 -4.75 -5.88 32.16
N SER A 255 -4.12 -4.88 31.53
CA SER A 255 -4.52 -3.48 31.70
C SER A 255 -5.96 -3.25 31.22
N CYS A 256 -6.38 -3.88 30.11
CA CYS A 256 -7.76 -3.84 29.65
C CYS A 256 -8.71 -4.49 30.67
N ASN A 257 -8.41 -5.69 31.13
CA ASN A 257 -9.23 -6.42 32.10
C ASN A 257 -9.40 -5.62 33.40
N GLU A 258 -8.34 -4.97 33.86
CA GLU A 258 -8.38 -4.10 35.05
C GLU A 258 -9.24 -2.87 34.83
N LEU A 259 -9.15 -2.19 33.69
CA LEU A 259 -9.98 -1.04 33.37
C LEU A 259 -11.48 -1.40 33.26
N VAL A 260 -11.80 -2.59 32.75
CA VAL A 260 -13.19 -3.10 32.76
C VAL A 260 -13.68 -3.29 34.20
N LYS A 261 -12.88 -3.85 35.12
CA LYS A 261 -13.25 -4.03 36.54
C LYS A 261 -13.46 -2.68 37.24
N LEU A 262 -12.69 -1.67 36.87
CA LEU A 262 -12.78 -0.32 37.46
C LEU A 262 -14.00 0.48 37.00
N GLN A 263 -14.84 -0.03 36.09
CA GLN A 263 -16.08 0.64 35.72
C GLN A 263 -17.17 0.57 36.80
N THR A 264 -16.96 -0.21 37.85
CA THR A 264 -17.90 -0.34 38.98
C THR A 264 -17.17 -0.46 40.31
N ASP A 265 -17.81 0.06 41.37
CA ASP A 265 -17.28 0.03 42.75
C ASP A 265 -17.05 -1.38 43.32
N SER A 266 -17.64 -2.40 42.70
CA SER A 266 -17.49 -3.78 43.09
C SER A 266 -16.22 -4.44 42.56
N LEU A 267 -15.51 -3.78 41.63
CA LEU A 267 -14.33 -4.30 40.93
C LEU A 267 -14.58 -5.66 40.26
N ASP A 268 -15.82 -5.89 39.85
CA ASP A 268 -16.29 -7.12 39.20
C ASP A 268 -16.30 -7.00 37.72
N PHE A 269 -15.62 -7.91 37.01
CA PHE A 269 -15.51 -7.82 35.54
C PHE A 269 -16.87 -7.85 34.84
N LYS A 270 -17.79 -8.74 35.27
CA LYS A 270 -19.11 -8.86 34.61
C LYS A 270 -19.91 -7.57 34.72
N LYS A 271 -19.95 -6.98 35.90
CA LYS A 271 -20.66 -5.72 36.13
C LYS A 271 -20.03 -4.59 35.33
N GLY A 272 -18.69 -4.53 35.28
CA GLY A 272 -17.98 -3.57 34.43
C GLY A 272 -18.28 -3.76 32.96
N ALA A 273 -18.28 -5.00 32.46
CA ALA A 273 -18.65 -5.32 31.09
C ALA A 273 -20.11 -4.95 30.77
N GLU A 274 -21.05 -5.24 31.69
CA GLU A 274 -22.46 -4.82 31.55
C GLU A 274 -22.60 -3.29 31.50
N ASP A 275 -21.83 -2.55 32.28
CA ASP A 275 -21.86 -1.10 32.27
C ASP A 275 -21.26 -0.53 30.99
N ILE A 276 -20.14 -1.09 30.51
CA ILE A 276 -19.59 -0.74 29.21
C ILE A 276 -20.61 -1.00 28.09
N ASN A 277 -21.28 -2.17 28.10
CA ASN A 277 -22.26 -2.49 27.07
C ASN A 277 -23.46 -1.52 27.05
N LYS A 278 -23.91 -1.02 28.19
CA LYS A 278 -24.94 0.04 28.26
C LYS A 278 -24.45 1.35 27.64
N TYR A 279 -23.20 1.70 27.90
CA TYR A 279 -22.57 2.86 27.27
C TYR A 279 -22.50 2.71 25.74
N LEU A 280 -22.03 1.55 25.26
CA LEU A 280 -21.94 1.26 23.83
C LEU A 280 -23.29 1.35 23.13
N GLU A 281 -24.36 0.81 23.73
CA GLU A 281 -25.71 0.92 23.21
C GLU A 281 -26.19 2.39 23.19
N LYS A 282 -25.98 3.14 24.28
CA LYS A 282 -26.32 4.56 24.39
C LYS A 282 -25.63 5.41 23.30
N GLU A 283 -24.35 5.11 23.01
CA GLU A 283 -23.54 5.83 22.02
C GLU A 283 -23.78 5.37 20.57
N GLY A 284 -24.59 4.32 20.37
CA GLY A 284 -24.97 3.81 19.06
C GLY A 284 -24.02 2.77 18.48
N TYR A 285 -23.11 2.20 19.27
CA TYR A 285 -22.21 1.10 18.85
C TYR A 285 -22.93 -0.24 19.01
N THR A 286 -23.90 -0.52 18.12
CA THR A 286 -24.83 -1.63 18.27
C THR A 286 -24.25 -3.01 17.96
N GLU A 287 -23.15 -3.06 17.24
CA GLU A 287 -22.46 -4.28 16.87
C GLU A 287 -21.25 -4.58 17.78
N THR A 288 -21.01 -3.75 18.79
CA THR A 288 -19.87 -3.85 19.69
C THR A 288 -20.31 -4.28 21.09
N SER A 289 -19.60 -5.28 21.66
CA SER A 289 -19.88 -5.73 23.03
C SER A 289 -18.67 -6.31 23.72
N VAL A 290 -18.55 -6.05 25.03
CA VAL A 290 -17.59 -6.65 25.93
C VAL A 290 -18.27 -7.83 26.61
N GLN A 291 -17.72 -9.05 26.45
CA GLN A 291 -18.34 -10.27 26.92
C GLN A 291 -17.45 -11.11 27.85
N HIS A 292 -16.13 -11.02 27.69
CA HIS A 292 -15.18 -11.78 28.50
C HIS A 292 -13.83 -11.06 28.59
N THR A 293 -13.03 -11.44 29.60
CA THR A 293 -11.64 -11.01 29.74
C THR A 293 -10.82 -11.40 28.52
N LEU A 294 -9.80 -10.58 28.24
CA LEU A 294 -8.77 -10.93 27.25
C LEU A 294 -7.78 -11.92 27.87
N HIS A 295 -7.02 -12.66 27.01
CA HIS A 295 -6.05 -13.67 27.48
C HIS A 295 -5.19 -13.18 28.68
N PRO A 296 -4.94 -14.05 29.69
CA PRO A 296 -5.22 -15.51 29.73
C PRO A 296 -6.72 -15.80 29.78
N ALA A 297 -7.11 -17.01 29.33
CA ALA A 297 -8.49 -17.39 29.08
C ALA A 297 -9.45 -17.01 30.22
N ALA A 298 -10.57 -16.41 29.81
CA ALA A 298 -11.64 -16.03 30.73
C ALA A 298 -12.14 -17.24 31.57
N SER A 299 -12.28 -17.03 32.85
CA SER A 299 -13.06 -17.95 33.70
C SER A 299 -14.56 -17.70 33.50
N ALA A 300 -15.40 -18.66 33.89
CA ALA A 300 -16.85 -18.46 33.90
C ALA A 300 -17.31 -17.29 34.79
N GLN A 301 -16.50 -16.92 35.78
CA GLN A 301 -16.75 -15.78 36.65
C GLN A 301 -16.45 -14.45 35.98
N GLU A 302 -15.61 -14.45 34.93
CA GLU A 302 -15.16 -13.26 34.20
C GLU A 302 -15.69 -13.24 32.76
N SER A 303 -16.88 -13.80 32.54
CA SER A 303 -17.52 -13.84 31.23
C SER A 303 -19.04 -13.67 31.34
N LEU A 304 -19.63 -12.92 30.43
CA LEU A 304 -21.08 -12.84 30.23
C LEU A 304 -21.61 -13.98 29.33
N GLY A 305 -20.74 -14.87 28.83
CA GLY A 305 -21.10 -16.04 28.04
C GLY A 305 -20.89 -15.93 26.53
N GLY A 306 -20.41 -14.78 26.02
CA GLY A 306 -20.15 -14.53 24.61
C GLY A 306 -18.68 -14.27 24.29
N ARG A 307 -18.44 -13.83 23.07
CA ARG A 307 -17.16 -13.27 22.60
C ARG A 307 -17.25 -11.75 22.56
N ASN A 308 -16.11 -11.07 22.73
CA ASN A 308 -16.02 -9.65 22.46
C ASN A 308 -16.20 -9.43 20.97
N MET A 309 -17.14 -8.59 20.60
CA MET A 309 -17.55 -8.36 19.20
C MET A 309 -17.41 -6.89 18.86
N THR A 310 -17.23 -6.60 17.57
CA THR A 310 -17.32 -5.24 17.01
C THR A 310 -17.56 -5.28 15.51
N SER A 311 -17.96 -4.16 14.91
CA SER A 311 -18.01 -3.98 13.45
C SER A 311 -17.01 -2.92 12.99
N VAL A 312 -16.69 -2.94 11.70
CA VAL A 312 -15.80 -1.92 11.11
C VAL A 312 -16.44 -0.53 11.14
N LYS A 313 -17.77 -0.46 11.07
CA LYS A 313 -18.49 0.81 11.16
C LYS A 313 -18.44 1.39 12.57
N ASP A 314 -18.66 0.58 13.60
CA ASP A 314 -18.54 1.02 14.99
C ASP A 314 -17.11 1.52 15.29
N CYS A 315 -16.09 0.77 14.83
CA CYS A 315 -14.70 1.19 14.97
C CYS A 315 -14.43 2.54 14.27
N GLY A 316 -14.86 2.67 13.00
CA GLY A 316 -14.68 3.91 12.25
C GLY A 316 -15.40 5.09 12.87
N THR A 317 -16.63 4.88 13.37
CA THR A 317 -17.42 5.92 14.07
C THR A 317 -16.72 6.39 15.36
N LEU A 318 -16.17 5.45 16.14
CA LEU A 318 -15.42 5.82 17.34
C LEU A 318 -14.18 6.65 17.00
N LEU A 319 -13.41 6.22 16.00
CA LEU A 319 -12.20 6.93 15.54
C LEU A 319 -12.54 8.34 15.02
N GLU A 320 -13.61 8.47 14.26
CA GLU A 320 -14.09 9.75 13.76
C GLU A 320 -14.46 10.70 14.92
N LYS A 321 -15.23 10.22 15.92
CA LYS A 321 -15.56 11.01 17.12
C LYS A 321 -14.30 11.46 17.87
N ILE A 322 -13.31 10.56 18.03
CA ILE A 322 -12.04 10.91 18.68
C ILE A 322 -11.30 11.97 17.86
N TYR A 323 -11.16 11.77 16.56
CA TYR A 323 -10.46 12.71 15.67
C TYR A 323 -11.10 14.09 15.63
N LYS A 324 -12.44 14.16 15.61
CA LYS A 324 -13.22 15.41 15.62
C LYS A 324 -13.28 16.10 16.98
N GLY A 325 -12.78 15.49 18.06
CA GLY A 325 -12.86 16.04 19.41
C GLY A 325 -14.24 15.89 20.04
N GLU A 326 -15.03 14.91 19.60
CA GLU A 326 -16.44 14.70 19.97
C GLU A 326 -16.66 13.45 20.84
N CYS A 327 -15.60 12.70 21.15
CA CYS A 327 -15.69 11.54 22.02
C CYS A 327 -15.52 11.98 23.49
N VAL A 328 -16.58 11.92 24.28
CA VAL A 328 -16.66 12.35 25.69
C VAL A 328 -16.48 13.86 25.83
N SER A 329 -15.30 14.39 25.60
CA SER A 329 -14.97 15.81 25.56
C SER A 329 -13.84 16.07 24.58
N LYS A 330 -13.55 17.32 24.25
CA LYS A 330 -12.43 17.68 23.41
C LYS A 330 -11.11 17.26 24.04
N GLU A 331 -10.93 17.53 25.32
CA GLU A 331 -9.72 17.18 26.08
C GLU A 331 -9.53 15.66 26.14
N ALA A 332 -10.59 14.90 26.44
CA ALA A 332 -10.55 13.45 26.45
C ALA A 332 -10.21 12.88 25.05
N SER A 333 -10.80 13.46 24.01
CA SER A 333 -10.49 13.07 22.63
C SER A 333 -9.03 13.32 22.25
N GLU A 334 -8.46 14.46 22.65
CA GLU A 334 -7.03 14.77 22.42
C GLU A 334 -6.11 13.79 23.15
N GLU A 335 -6.44 13.39 24.39
CA GLU A 335 -5.69 12.39 25.13
C GLU A 335 -5.81 11.00 24.50
N MET A 336 -7.03 10.57 24.09
CA MET A 336 -7.25 9.32 23.37
C MET A 336 -6.51 9.28 22.04
N LEU A 337 -6.52 10.37 21.28
CA LEU A 337 -5.80 10.52 20.04
C LEU A 337 -4.28 10.36 20.25
N ASN A 338 -3.76 10.98 21.31
CA ASN A 338 -2.35 10.84 21.66
C ASN A 338 -1.99 9.38 22.00
N LEU A 339 -2.82 8.65 22.75
CA LEU A 339 -2.60 7.23 23.04
C LEU A 339 -2.57 6.39 21.76
N LEU A 340 -3.54 6.60 20.86
CA LEU A 340 -3.63 5.89 19.57
C LEU A 340 -2.45 6.19 18.66
N SER A 341 -1.96 7.43 18.64
CA SER A 341 -0.80 7.83 17.83
C SER A 341 0.54 7.27 18.34
N ASN A 342 0.60 6.82 19.60
CA ASN A 342 1.77 6.17 20.20
C ASN A 342 1.73 4.64 20.14
N GLN A 343 0.90 4.05 19.28
CA GLN A 343 0.83 2.62 19.08
C GLN A 343 2.17 2.03 18.59
N GLU A 344 2.68 1.01 19.30
CA GLU A 344 3.98 0.41 19.00
C GLU A 344 3.91 -0.75 17.97
N ASN A 345 2.71 -1.27 17.69
CA ASN A 345 2.51 -2.33 16.70
C ASN A 345 2.40 -1.75 15.28
N THR A 346 3.53 -1.49 14.63
CA THR A 346 3.60 -0.78 13.34
C THR A 346 3.69 -1.69 12.10
N TRP A 347 3.74 -3.01 12.29
CA TRP A 347 3.99 -3.99 11.22
C TRP A 347 2.76 -4.42 10.40
N LYS A 348 1.57 -3.94 10.74
CA LYS A 348 0.32 -4.20 10.02
C LYS A 348 -0.02 -3.04 9.07
N ILE A 349 -1.16 -2.38 9.29
CA ILE A 349 -1.63 -1.24 8.48
C ILE A 349 -0.56 -0.15 8.32
N PRO A 350 0.16 0.27 9.41
CA PRO A 350 1.18 1.30 9.28
C PRO A 350 2.28 0.99 8.27
N GLN A 351 2.67 -0.28 8.13
CA GLN A 351 3.72 -0.67 7.18
C GLN A 351 3.33 -0.40 5.71
N GLY A 352 2.02 -0.39 5.41
CA GLY A 352 1.51 -0.10 4.07
C GLY A 352 1.18 1.37 3.81
N LEU A 353 1.39 2.25 4.80
CA LEU A 353 1.06 3.67 4.69
C LEU A 353 2.32 4.51 4.45
N PRO A 354 2.21 5.67 3.75
CA PRO A 354 3.31 6.62 3.65
C PRO A 354 3.76 7.13 5.03
N ASP A 355 5.02 7.58 5.15
CA ASP A 355 5.64 8.06 6.39
C ASP A 355 4.88 9.20 7.11
N LEU A 356 3.88 9.79 6.46
CA LEU A 356 3.06 10.89 7.01
C LEU A 356 1.75 10.45 7.66
N SER A 357 1.47 9.16 7.74
CA SER A 357 0.23 8.65 8.36
C SER A 357 0.32 8.72 9.88
N LEU A 358 -0.61 9.43 10.51
CA LEU A 358 -0.52 9.84 11.92
C LEU A 358 -1.27 8.95 12.91
N ILE A 359 -2.21 8.09 12.48
CA ILE A 359 -3.04 7.30 13.42
C ILE A 359 -3.15 5.87 12.96
N HIS A 360 -2.77 4.93 13.84
CA HIS A 360 -2.83 3.51 13.56
C HIS A 360 -3.53 2.77 14.71
N ILE A 361 -4.47 1.91 14.36
CA ILE A 361 -5.01 0.89 15.29
C ILE A 361 -4.70 -0.48 14.72
N SER A 362 -3.94 -1.26 15.45
CA SER A 362 -3.54 -2.62 15.06
C SER A 362 -4.43 -3.67 15.72
#